data_e7956d5b7e8cc6fafc544c2ecd6df249
#
_entry.id   e7956d5b7e8cc6fafc544c2ecd6df249
#
_cell.length_a   1.000
_cell.length_b   1.000
_cell.length_c   1.000
_cell.angle_alpha   90.00
_cell.angle_beta   90.00
_cell.angle_gamma   90.00
#
_symmetry.space_group_name_H-M   'P 1'
#
loop_
_entity.id
_entity.type
_entity.pdbx_description
1 polymer ?
#
loop_
_entity_poly.entity_id
_entity_poly.type
_entity_poly.pdbx_seq_one_letter_code
_entity_poly.pdbx_strand_id
1 'polypeptide(L)'
;MLVKNKRIIYCAFAFASICAITTTYLLAKLLKTDWNILISMLPKSVTAPIAVEISKIIGGIPELTACVVVLTGVCGAVLGHYVLKLVNVKNDIAIGLSMGATSHVIATSRCIEKGREKQVVMSTIALVVVGILTAFLAPLFLLVIK
;
A
#
# COMPACT_ATOMS: atom_id res chain seq x y z
N MET A 1 22.92 -5.78 6.56
CA MET A 1 21.76 -6.18 7.36
C MET A 1 20.58 -6.66 6.52
N LEU A 2 20.24 -6.01 5.43
CA LEU A 2 19.20 -6.44 4.47
C LEU A 2 19.46 -7.79 3.80
N VAL A 3 20.74 -8.16 3.64
CA VAL A 3 21.15 -9.38 2.92
C VAL A 3 20.82 -10.66 3.70
N LYS A 4 20.80 -10.62 5.03
CA LYS A 4 20.62 -11.81 5.87
C LYS A 4 19.18 -12.34 5.93
N ASN A 5 18.17 -11.48 5.63
CA ASN A 5 16.74 -11.83 5.73
C ASN A 5 15.96 -11.54 4.43
N LYS A 6 16.60 -11.63 3.27
CA LYS A 6 15.98 -11.31 1.97
C LYS A 6 14.63 -12.03 1.75
N ARG A 7 14.57 -13.33 2.04
CA ARG A 7 13.35 -14.12 1.85
C ARG A 7 12.16 -13.59 2.67
N ILE A 8 12.40 -13.22 3.93
CA ILE A 8 11.35 -12.69 4.80
C ILE A 8 10.82 -11.36 4.27
N ILE A 9 11.71 -10.49 3.77
CA ILE A 9 11.34 -9.18 3.24
C ILE A 9 10.50 -9.33 1.95
N TYR A 10 10.91 -10.20 1.03
CA TYR A 10 10.12 -10.47 -0.19
C TYR A 10 8.76 -11.09 0.11
N CYS A 11 8.69 -12.05 1.04
CA CYS A 11 7.41 -12.58 1.51
C CYS A 11 6.53 -11.50 2.14
N ALA A 12 7.12 -10.57 2.89
CA ALA A 12 6.38 -9.48 3.50
C ALA A 12 5.81 -8.51 2.45
N PHE A 13 6.53 -8.20 1.37
CA PHE A 13 6.02 -7.38 0.27
C PHE A 13 4.86 -8.06 -0.47
N ALA A 14 5.03 -9.34 -0.82
CA ALA A 14 3.97 -10.10 -1.46
C ALA A 14 2.72 -10.18 -0.57
N PHE A 15 2.90 -10.49 0.71
CA PHE A 15 1.82 -10.53 1.68
C PHE A 15 1.13 -9.17 1.83
N ALA A 16 1.89 -8.07 1.93
CA ALA A 16 1.34 -6.73 2.03
C ALA A 16 0.48 -6.36 0.82
N SER A 17 0.94 -6.67 -0.40
CA SER A 17 0.20 -6.40 -1.63
C SER A 17 -1.10 -7.19 -1.71
N ILE A 18 -1.05 -8.50 -1.41
CA ILE A 18 -2.23 -9.36 -1.39
C ILE A 18 -3.23 -8.90 -0.32
N CYS A 19 -2.76 -8.65 0.90
CA CYS A 19 -3.60 -8.16 1.99
C CYS A 19 -4.25 -6.81 1.66
N ALA A 20 -3.52 -5.89 1.04
CA ALA A 20 -4.06 -4.59 0.67
C ALA A 20 -5.23 -4.71 -0.31
N ILE A 21 -5.09 -5.52 -1.36
CA ILE A 21 -6.14 -5.77 -2.35
C ILE A 21 -7.32 -6.51 -1.70
N THR A 22 -7.04 -7.60 -0.99
CA THR A 22 -8.08 -8.46 -0.39
C THR A 22 -8.90 -7.72 0.66
N THR A 23 -8.25 -6.98 1.56
CA THR A 23 -8.95 -6.20 2.59
C THR A 23 -9.80 -5.08 1.98
N THR A 24 -9.30 -4.41 0.94
CA THR A 24 -10.08 -3.39 0.21
C THR A 24 -11.33 -4.01 -0.42
N TYR A 25 -11.17 -5.14 -1.11
CA TYR A 25 -12.28 -5.87 -1.71
C TYR A 25 -13.32 -6.31 -0.67
N LEU A 26 -12.88 -6.93 0.43
CA LEU A 26 -13.76 -7.41 1.48
C LEU A 26 -14.53 -6.27 2.16
N LEU A 27 -13.87 -5.15 2.47
CA LEU A 27 -14.50 -3.99 3.06
C LEU A 27 -15.52 -3.35 2.11
N ALA A 28 -15.17 -3.18 0.84
CA ALA A 28 -16.08 -2.63 -0.16
C ALA A 28 -17.31 -3.53 -0.36
N LYS A 29 -17.12 -4.85 -0.37
CA LYS A 29 -18.22 -5.81 -0.46
C LYS A 29 -19.11 -5.79 0.79
N LEU A 30 -18.52 -5.69 1.98
CA LEU A 30 -19.26 -5.56 3.24
C LEU A 30 -20.12 -4.30 3.28
N LEU A 31 -19.59 -3.19 2.76
CA LEU A 31 -20.29 -1.91 2.67
C LEU A 31 -21.25 -1.82 1.48
N LYS A 32 -21.39 -2.90 0.69
CA LYS A 32 -22.24 -2.95 -0.52
C LYS A 32 -21.91 -1.82 -1.51
N THR A 33 -20.63 -1.50 -1.64
CA THR A 33 -20.15 -0.44 -2.51
C THR A 33 -20.32 -0.84 -3.98
N ASP A 34 -20.68 0.11 -4.83
CA ASP A 34 -20.79 -0.08 -6.28
C ASP A 34 -19.49 -0.65 -6.87
N TRP A 35 -19.64 -1.51 -7.87
CA TRP A 35 -18.51 -2.20 -8.52
C TRP A 35 -17.44 -1.22 -9.03
N ASN A 36 -17.84 -0.13 -9.69
CA ASN A 36 -16.90 0.86 -10.22
C ASN A 36 -16.10 1.57 -9.14
N ILE A 37 -16.75 1.84 -8.00
CA ILE A 37 -16.06 2.42 -6.82
C ILE A 37 -15.10 1.41 -6.22
N LEU A 38 -15.55 0.16 -6.05
CA LEU A 38 -14.72 -0.92 -5.50
C LEU A 38 -13.42 -1.09 -6.30
N ILE A 39 -13.52 -1.26 -7.63
CA ILE A 39 -12.33 -1.47 -8.47
C ILE A 39 -11.40 -0.26 -8.45
N SER A 40 -11.95 0.96 -8.37
CA SER A 40 -11.16 2.19 -8.26
C SER A 40 -10.34 2.26 -6.96
N MET A 41 -10.79 1.59 -5.89
CA MET A 41 -10.12 1.56 -4.60
C MET A 41 -9.05 0.47 -4.48
N LEU A 42 -9.03 -0.53 -5.37
CA LEU A 42 -8.07 -1.64 -5.27
C LEU A 42 -6.61 -1.19 -5.24
N PRO A 43 -6.15 -0.26 -6.10
CA PRO A 43 -4.77 0.18 -6.11
C PRO A 43 -4.45 1.29 -5.10
N LYS A 44 -5.25 1.50 -4.04
CA LYS A 44 -5.11 2.62 -3.10
C LYS A 44 -3.78 2.69 -2.34
N SER A 45 -3.05 1.58 -2.26
CA SER A 45 -1.81 1.48 -1.46
C SER A 45 -0.54 1.74 -2.27
N VAL A 46 -0.66 2.15 -3.55
CA VAL A 46 0.47 2.50 -4.39
C VAL A 46 0.51 3.99 -4.69
N THR A 47 1.56 4.47 -5.35
CA THR A 47 1.67 5.90 -5.71
C THR A 47 0.59 6.32 -6.70
N ALA A 48 0.12 7.57 -6.61
CA ALA A 48 -0.99 8.06 -7.43
C ALA A 48 -0.81 7.84 -8.94
N PRO A 49 0.35 8.10 -9.57
CA PRO A 49 0.55 7.81 -10.99
C PRO A 49 0.34 6.34 -11.34
N ILE A 50 0.90 5.42 -10.54
CA ILE A 50 0.76 3.98 -10.77
C ILE A 50 -0.69 3.54 -10.55
N ALA A 51 -1.33 4.01 -9.47
CA ALA A 51 -2.71 3.67 -9.15
C ALA A 51 -3.70 4.10 -10.24
N VAL A 52 -3.52 5.30 -10.79
CA VAL A 52 -4.36 5.85 -11.86
C VAL A 52 -4.25 4.98 -13.12
N GLU A 53 -3.04 4.58 -13.52
CA GLU A 53 -2.87 3.70 -14.69
C GLU A 53 -3.44 2.31 -14.44
N ILE A 54 -3.25 1.73 -13.26
CA ILE A 54 -3.91 0.47 -12.88
C ILE A 54 -5.44 0.62 -12.97
N SER A 55 -5.98 1.71 -12.42
CA SER A 55 -7.42 1.97 -12.45
C SER A 55 -7.99 2.03 -13.87
N LYS A 56 -7.29 2.68 -14.80
CA LYS A 56 -7.66 2.70 -16.23
C LYS A 56 -7.70 1.30 -16.83
N ILE A 57 -6.68 0.48 -16.55
CA ILE A 57 -6.56 -0.88 -17.08
C ILE A 57 -7.70 -1.78 -16.58
N ILE A 58 -8.06 -1.65 -15.30
CA ILE A 58 -9.09 -2.50 -14.67
C ILE A 58 -10.51 -1.96 -14.80
N GLY A 59 -10.70 -0.80 -15.47
CA GLY A 59 -12.01 -0.19 -15.70
C GLY A 59 -12.57 0.58 -14.50
N GLY A 60 -11.72 1.06 -13.61
CA GLY A 60 -12.09 1.96 -12.50
C GLY A 60 -12.21 3.41 -12.95
N ILE A 61 -12.48 4.29 -11.97
CA ILE A 61 -12.58 5.74 -12.15
C ILE A 61 -11.26 6.37 -11.71
N PRO A 62 -10.38 6.84 -12.63
CA PRO A 62 -9.03 7.31 -12.31
C PRO A 62 -9.01 8.47 -11.31
N GLU A 63 -9.94 9.40 -11.40
CA GLU A 63 -10.05 10.57 -10.53
C GLU A 63 -10.38 10.15 -9.10
N LEU A 64 -11.30 9.20 -8.95
CA LEU A 64 -11.64 8.63 -7.66
C LEU A 64 -10.44 7.89 -7.06
N THR A 65 -9.74 7.11 -7.87
CA THR A 65 -8.52 6.40 -7.47
C THR A 65 -7.47 7.38 -6.94
N ALA A 66 -7.21 8.48 -7.65
CA ALA A 66 -6.27 9.50 -7.22
C ALA A 66 -6.64 10.09 -5.85
N CYS A 67 -7.91 10.44 -5.65
CA CYS A 67 -8.41 10.94 -4.37
C CYS A 67 -8.21 9.95 -3.23
N VAL A 68 -8.57 8.68 -3.45
CA VAL A 68 -8.44 7.62 -2.43
C VAL A 68 -6.99 7.35 -2.07
N VAL A 69 -6.09 7.38 -3.06
CA VAL A 69 -4.64 7.24 -2.83
C VAL A 69 -4.12 8.35 -1.92
N VAL A 70 -4.46 9.61 -2.22
CA VAL A 70 -4.02 10.75 -1.38
C VAL A 70 -4.56 10.62 0.04
N LEU A 71 -5.84 10.31 0.20
CA LEU A 71 -6.46 10.09 1.52
C LEU A 71 -5.77 8.96 2.29
N THR A 72 -5.50 7.83 1.63
CA THR A 72 -4.78 6.70 2.24
C THR A 72 -3.38 7.12 2.69
N GLY A 73 -2.68 7.88 1.85
CA GLY A 73 -1.34 8.40 2.17
C GLY A 73 -1.33 9.32 3.38
N VAL A 74 -2.26 10.29 3.43
CA VAL A 74 -2.39 11.23 4.56
C VAL A 74 -2.76 10.49 5.84
N CYS A 75 -3.76 9.62 5.80
CA CYS A 75 -4.14 8.80 6.96
C CYS A 75 -2.96 7.97 7.48
N GLY A 76 -2.20 7.35 6.59
CA GLY A 76 -1.04 6.56 6.99
C GLY A 76 0.12 7.40 7.55
N ALA A 77 0.37 8.59 7.00
CA ALA A 77 1.37 9.50 7.53
C ALA A 77 1.03 10.00 8.94
N VAL A 78 -0.24 10.28 9.20
CA VAL A 78 -0.72 10.77 10.50
C VAL A 78 -0.83 9.63 11.51
N LEU A 79 -1.49 8.54 11.15
CA LEU A 79 -1.89 7.47 12.08
C LEU A 79 -0.89 6.31 12.11
N GLY A 80 -0.14 6.06 11.04
CA GLY A 80 0.67 4.86 10.87
C GLY A 80 1.64 4.60 12.02
N HIS A 81 2.40 5.60 12.44
CA HIS A 81 3.32 5.44 13.58
C HIS A 81 2.59 5.19 14.91
N TYR A 82 1.40 5.78 15.12
CA TYR A 82 0.60 5.55 16.33
C TYR A 82 0.10 4.11 16.36
N VAL A 83 -0.44 3.62 15.24
CA VAL A 83 -0.93 2.25 15.12
C VAL A 83 0.21 1.25 15.34
N LEU A 84 1.36 1.44 14.69
CA LEU A 84 2.54 0.58 14.87
C LEU A 84 3.05 0.58 16.32
N LYS A 85 2.97 1.72 17.01
CA LYS A 85 3.30 1.82 18.44
C LYS A 85 2.29 1.06 19.31
N LEU A 86 1.00 1.15 19.03
CA LEU A 86 -0.04 0.43 19.76
C LEU A 86 0.13 -1.09 19.67
N VAL A 87 0.51 -1.61 18.51
CA VAL A 87 0.81 -3.03 18.32
C VAL A 87 2.26 -3.40 18.68
N ASN A 88 2.97 -2.49 19.36
CA ASN A 88 4.32 -2.69 19.93
C ASN A 88 5.39 -3.05 18.88
N VAL A 89 5.27 -2.59 17.64
CA VAL A 89 6.31 -2.76 16.61
C VAL A 89 7.45 -1.79 16.85
N LYS A 90 8.62 -2.30 17.22
CA LYS A 90 9.81 -1.49 17.58
C LYS A 90 10.92 -1.52 16.52
N ASN A 91 10.85 -2.46 15.59
CA ASN A 91 11.90 -2.65 14.57
C ASN A 91 11.74 -1.61 13.46
N ASP A 92 12.77 -0.77 13.24
CA ASP A 92 12.77 0.28 12.22
C ASP A 92 12.56 -0.24 10.79
N ILE A 93 13.05 -1.45 10.48
CA ILE A 93 12.83 -2.08 9.18
C ILE A 93 11.36 -2.44 8.99
N ALA A 94 10.73 -3.02 10.01
CA ALA A 94 9.31 -3.36 9.98
C ALA A 94 8.42 -2.13 9.92
N ILE A 95 8.77 -1.07 10.67
CA ILE A 95 8.05 0.22 10.62
C ILE A 95 8.15 0.82 9.22
N GLY A 96 9.36 0.94 8.66
CA GLY A 96 9.56 1.47 7.32
C GLY A 96 8.82 0.67 6.25
N LEU A 97 8.92 -0.67 6.29
CA LEU A 97 8.19 -1.55 5.38
C LEU A 97 6.68 -1.31 5.46
N SER A 98 6.12 -1.27 6.66
CA SER A 98 4.69 -1.05 6.86
C SER A 98 4.25 0.32 6.34
N MET A 99 4.99 1.38 6.65
CA MET A 99 4.68 2.74 6.20
C MET A 99 4.71 2.86 4.67
N GLY A 100 5.75 2.32 4.03
CA GLY A 100 5.88 2.36 2.56
C GLY A 100 4.87 1.48 1.83
N ALA A 101 4.58 0.29 2.35
CA ALA A 101 3.67 -0.66 1.73
C ALA A 101 2.19 -0.26 1.84
N THR A 102 1.80 0.48 2.89
CA THR A 102 0.39 0.86 3.11
C THR A 102 0.05 2.24 2.60
N SER A 103 0.99 3.19 2.66
CA SER A 103 0.71 4.62 2.48
C SER A 103 1.76 5.35 1.64
N HIS A 104 2.52 4.59 0.91
CA HIS A 104 3.44 5.00 -0.16
C HIS A 104 4.31 6.24 0.16
N VAL A 105 4.43 7.20 -0.78
CA VAL A 105 5.33 8.37 -0.69
C VAL A 105 5.01 9.27 0.51
N ILE A 106 3.72 9.52 0.80
CA ILE A 106 3.33 10.46 1.86
C ILE A 106 3.75 9.91 3.24
N ALA A 107 3.61 8.62 3.49
CA ALA A 107 4.09 8.02 4.72
C ALA A 107 5.63 7.93 4.77
N THR A 108 6.29 7.74 3.63
CA THR A 108 7.75 7.78 3.53
C THR A 108 8.29 9.16 3.91
N SER A 109 7.66 10.26 3.46
CA SER A 109 8.02 11.62 3.85
C SER A 109 7.96 11.79 5.37
N ARG A 110 6.99 11.17 6.04
CA ARG A 110 6.91 11.20 7.51
C ARG A 110 8.08 10.48 8.19
N CYS A 111 8.64 9.44 7.58
CA CYS A 111 9.86 8.79 8.08
C CYS A 111 11.08 9.71 7.92
N ILE A 112 11.15 10.49 6.83
CA ILE A 112 12.21 11.48 6.59
C ILE A 112 12.17 12.57 7.66
N GLU A 113 11.00 13.16 7.90
CA GLU A 113 10.80 14.21 8.92
C GLU A 113 11.25 13.75 10.33
N LYS A 114 11.10 12.48 10.64
CA LYS A 114 11.53 11.90 11.92
C LYS A 114 13.03 11.58 11.97
N GLY A 115 13.80 11.81 10.89
CA GLY A 115 15.22 11.55 10.83
C GLY A 115 15.61 10.07 10.99
N ARG A 116 14.72 9.14 10.63
CA ARG A 116 14.93 7.71 10.83
C ARG A 116 15.37 7.03 9.54
N GLU A 117 16.65 7.13 9.21
CA GLU A 117 17.24 6.62 7.96
C GLU A 117 16.84 5.18 7.60
N LYS A 118 16.89 4.26 8.56
CA LYS A 118 16.50 2.85 8.32
C LYS A 118 15.04 2.70 7.90
N GLN A 119 14.14 3.49 8.50
CA GLN A 119 12.73 3.52 8.13
C GLN A 119 12.54 4.12 6.73
N VAL A 120 13.27 5.19 6.41
CA VAL A 120 13.23 5.84 5.08
C VAL A 120 13.65 4.88 3.98
N VAL A 121 14.82 4.25 4.11
CA VAL A 121 15.34 3.29 3.12
C VAL A 121 14.34 2.15 2.92
N MET A 122 13.83 1.57 3.99
CA MET A 122 12.93 0.43 3.90
C MET A 122 11.56 0.82 3.34
N SER A 123 11.05 2.00 3.70
CA SER A 123 9.80 2.55 3.19
C SER A 123 9.89 2.83 1.69
N THR A 124 11.01 3.39 1.22
CA THR A 124 11.26 3.64 -0.21
C THR A 124 11.31 2.34 -1.01
N ILE A 125 12.00 1.32 -0.51
CA ILE A 125 12.02 0.01 -1.16
C ILE A 125 10.61 -0.61 -1.18
N ALA A 126 9.90 -0.53 -0.06
CA ALA A 126 8.56 -1.09 0.07
C ALA A 126 7.56 -0.46 -0.92
N LEU A 127 7.54 0.87 -1.03
CA LEU A 127 6.61 1.56 -1.93
C LEU A 127 6.83 1.18 -3.40
N VAL A 128 8.08 0.99 -3.82
CA VAL A 128 8.41 0.62 -5.20
C VAL A 128 8.01 -0.83 -5.47
N VAL A 129 8.43 -1.75 -4.61
CA VAL A 129 8.18 -3.20 -4.80
C VAL A 129 6.69 -3.51 -4.70
N VAL A 130 5.99 -2.97 -3.70
CA VAL A 130 4.54 -3.13 -3.56
C VAL A 130 3.79 -2.48 -4.72
N GLY A 131 4.27 -1.34 -5.23
CA GLY A 131 3.72 -0.70 -6.43
C GLY A 131 3.75 -1.62 -7.64
N ILE A 132 4.92 -2.21 -7.93
CA ILE A 132 5.09 -3.17 -9.03
C ILE A 132 4.21 -4.41 -8.82
N LEU A 133 4.25 -5.00 -7.62
CA LEU A 133 3.44 -6.19 -7.33
C LEU A 133 1.94 -5.91 -7.50
N THR A 134 1.46 -4.77 -7.02
CA THR A 134 0.04 -4.40 -7.14
C THR A 134 -0.36 -4.18 -8.59
N ALA A 135 0.52 -3.64 -9.44
CA ALA A 135 0.24 -3.46 -10.86
C ALA A 135 -0.07 -4.79 -11.59
N PHE A 136 0.58 -5.89 -11.17
CA PHE A 136 0.28 -7.23 -11.69
C PHE A 136 -0.88 -7.91 -10.95
N LEU A 137 -0.92 -7.79 -9.63
CA LEU A 137 -1.88 -8.50 -8.80
C LEU A 137 -3.30 -7.94 -8.92
N ALA A 138 -3.49 -6.63 -9.11
CA ALA A 138 -4.83 -6.05 -9.17
C ALA A 138 -5.63 -6.52 -10.41
N PRO A 139 -5.10 -6.52 -11.64
CA PRO A 139 -5.77 -7.11 -12.79
C PRO A 139 -6.02 -8.61 -12.64
N LEU A 140 -5.01 -9.36 -12.15
CA LEU A 140 -5.11 -10.80 -11.92
C LEU A 140 -6.20 -11.16 -10.91
N PHE A 141 -6.28 -10.39 -9.83
CA PHE A 141 -7.29 -10.56 -8.80
C PHE A 141 -8.71 -10.39 -9.36
N LEU A 142 -8.92 -9.42 -10.25
CA LEU A 142 -10.21 -9.22 -10.90
C LEU A 142 -10.60 -10.36 -11.85
N LEU A 143 -9.62 -10.99 -12.53
CA LEU A 143 -9.89 -12.16 -13.36
C LEU A 143 -10.40 -13.37 -12.56
N VAL A 144 -9.99 -13.47 -11.29
CA VAL A 144 -10.41 -14.57 -10.39
C VAL A 144 -11.80 -14.34 -9.79
N ILE A 145 -12.21 -13.07 -9.64
CA ILE A 145 -13.45 -12.71 -8.92
C ILE A 145 -14.63 -12.51 -9.90
N LYS A 146 -14.34 -12.26 -11.16
CA LYS A 146 -15.34 -12.06 -12.21
C LYS A 146 -15.88 -13.40 -12.72
#